data_8282489501212818f43f77e2e6dcc6fd
#
_entry.id   8282489501212818f43f77e2e6dcc6fd
#
_cell.length_a   1.000
_cell.length_b   1.000
_cell.length_c   1.000
_cell.angle_alpha   90.00
_cell.angle_beta   90.00
_cell.angle_gamma   90.00
#
_symmetry.space_group_name_H-M   'P 1'
#
loop_
_entity.id
_entity.type
_entity.pdbx_description
1 polymer ?
#
loop_
_entity_poly.entity_id
_entity_poly.type
_entity_poly.pdbx_seq_one_letter_code
_entity_poly.pdbx_strand_id
1 'polypeptide(L)'
;MTKYIKVPMPQFEFKNLDLTARCVFGLIYDRWLLSRKTSETSERFTQVREVRVCDVYPRRFPNDKSWIKLAFAYCVYSQSEIAENLGISERTVRRCIDDLVREKVVEVDRAGMRGANRYFIPSDIDRYLNPPQPAKAIDRQ
;
A
#
# COMPACT_ATOMS: atom_id res chain seq x y z
N MET A 1 -22.88 3.08 -12.58
CA MET A 1 -22.02 1.88 -12.66
C MET A 1 -21.40 1.59 -11.31
N THR A 2 -21.53 0.38 -10.86
CA THR A 2 -21.00 -0.01 -9.56
C THR A 2 -19.52 -0.29 -9.69
N LYS A 3 -18.72 0.40 -8.90
CA LYS A 3 -17.30 0.17 -8.92
C LYS A 3 -16.99 -1.03 -8.04
N TYR A 4 -16.26 -1.96 -8.59
CA TYR A 4 -15.86 -3.14 -7.85
C TYR A 4 -14.66 -2.84 -6.98
N ILE A 5 -14.76 -3.16 -5.70
CA ILE A 5 -13.67 -2.95 -4.74
C ILE A 5 -13.21 -4.30 -4.24
N LYS A 6 -11.90 -4.53 -4.31
CA LYS A 6 -11.34 -5.75 -3.77
C LYS A 6 -11.13 -5.55 -2.27
N VAL A 7 -11.89 -6.29 -1.48
CA VAL A 7 -11.80 -6.22 -0.02
C VAL A 7 -10.99 -7.40 0.48
N PRO A 8 -9.91 -7.16 1.24
CA PRO A 8 -9.11 -8.27 1.76
C PRO A 8 -9.93 -9.14 2.71
N MET A 9 -9.83 -10.44 2.53
CA MET A 9 -10.47 -11.39 3.43
C MET A 9 -9.77 -11.36 4.79
N PRO A 10 -10.45 -11.78 5.86
CA PRO A 10 -9.82 -11.84 7.16
C PRO A 10 -8.62 -12.78 7.13
N GLN A 11 -7.45 -12.21 7.35
CA GLN A 11 -6.19 -12.93 7.37
C GLN A 11 -5.41 -12.45 8.58
N PHE A 12 -4.27 -13.02 8.78
CA PHE A 12 -3.46 -12.69 9.94
C PHE A 12 -3.21 -11.18 10.04
N GLU A 13 -2.82 -10.57 8.93
CA GLU A 13 -2.46 -9.15 8.91
C GLU A 13 -3.66 -8.22 9.04
N PHE A 14 -4.86 -8.73 8.80
CA PHE A 14 -6.08 -7.89 8.77
C PHE A 14 -7.07 -8.23 9.86
N LYS A 15 -6.71 -9.12 10.76
CA LYS A 15 -7.70 -9.64 11.72
C LYS A 15 -8.22 -8.59 12.70
N ASN A 16 -7.43 -7.54 12.94
CA ASN A 16 -7.82 -6.48 13.88
C ASN A 16 -8.46 -5.28 13.19
N LEU A 17 -8.82 -5.43 11.92
CA LEU A 17 -9.42 -4.36 11.14
C LEU A 17 -10.87 -4.69 10.87
N ASP A 18 -11.77 -3.73 11.12
CA ASP A 18 -13.18 -3.95 10.81
C ASP A 18 -13.39 -3.85 9.29
N LEU A 19 -14.62 -4.16 8.86
CA LEU A 19 -14.92 -4.20 7.42
C LEU A 19 -14.73 -2.82 6.79
N THR A 20 -15.11 -1.75 7.48
CA THR A 20 -14.97 -0.41 6.94
C THR A 20 -13.51 -0.07 6.68
N ALA A 21 -12.64 -0.40 7.63
CA ALA A 21 -11.20 -0.17 7.44
C ALA A 21 -10.65 -0.98 6.27
N ARG A 22 -11.13 -2.21 6.10
CA ARG A 22 -10.70 -3.04 4.96
C ARG A 22 -11.17 -2.45 3.64
N CYS A 23 -12.37 -1.86 3.61
CA CYS A 23 -12.84 -1.19 2.41
C CYS A 23 -12.01 0.04 2.08
N VAL A 24 -11.65 0.82 3.09
CA VAL A 24 -10.76 1.96 2.90
C VAL A 24 -9.42 1.47 2.34
N PHE A 25 -8.89 0.41 2.91
CA PHE A 25 -7.64 -0.17 2.40
C PHE A 25 -7.78 -0.62 0.95
N GLY A 26 -8.91 -1.25 0.61
CA GLY A 26 -9.13 -1.71 -0.77
C GLY A 26 -9.07 -0.59 -1.78
N LEU A 27 -9.66 0.58 -1.46
CA LEU A 27 -9.58 1.74 -2.34
C LEU A 27 -8.15 2.26 -2.46
N ILE A 28 -7.45 2.35 -1.34
CA ILE A 28 -6.07 2.83 -1.33
C ILE A 28 -5.18 1.89 -2.13
N TYR A 29 -5.32 0.59 -1.90
CA TYR A 29 -4.50 -0.40 -2.59
C TYR A 29 -4.75 -0.40 -4.09
N ASP A 30 -6.01 -0.29 -4.49
CA ASP A 30 -6.37 -0.24 -5.90
C ASP A 30 -5.72 0.96 -6.59
N ARG A 31 -5.79 2.12 -5.95
CA ARG A 31 -5.16 3.32 -6.50
C ARG A 31 -3.64 3.20 -6.50
N TRP A 32 -3.09 2.59 -5.47
CA TRP A 32 -1.64 2.38 -5.40
C TRP A 32 -1.15 1.47 -6.54
N LEU A 33 -1.92 0.44 -6.88
CA LEU A 33 -1.55 -0.43 -8.00
C LEU A 33 -1.50 0.34 -9.31
N LEU A 34 -2.46 1.24 -9.52
CA LEU A 34 -2.45 2.08 -10.72
C LEU A 34 -1.25 3.02 -10.73
N SER A 35 -0.93 3.63 -9.59
CA SER A 35 0.21 4.52 -9.49
C SER A 35 1.52 3.77 -9.71
N ARG A 36 1.64 2.56 -9.19
CA ARG A 36 2.83 1.73 -9.39
C ARG A 36 3.01 1.40 -10.86
N LYS A 37 1.93 1.09 -11.55
CA LYS A 37 1.98 0.81 -12.96
C LYS A 37 2.46 2.03 -13.75
N THR A 38 1.99 3.23 -13.37
CA THR A 38 2.43 4.46 -13.97
C THR A 38 3.91 4.72 -13.71
N SER A 39 4.38 4.41 -12.49
CA SER A 39 5.76 4.66 -12.13
C SER A 39 6.75 3.76 -12.87
N GLU A 40 6.29 2.67 -13.46
CA GLU A 40 7.14 1.81 -14.28
C GLU A 40 7.53 2.48 -15.59
N THR A 41 6.74 3.45 -16.05
CA THR A 41 7.00 4.12 -17.32
C THR A 41 7.36 5.59 -17.15
N SER A 42 7.32 6.10 -15.93
CA SER A 42 7.68 7.49 -15.63
C SER A 42 8.17 7.54 -14.21
N GLU A 43 8.77 8.69 -13.83
CA GLU A 43 9.24 8.85 -12.45
C GLU A 43 8.18 9.39 -11.51
N ARG A 44 6.94 9.51 -12.00
CA ARG A 44 5.85 10.01 -11.17
C ARG A 44 5.47 8.96 -10.13
N PHE A 45 5.00 9.45 -8.99
CA PHE A 45 4.50 8.60 -7.89
C PHE A 45 5.57 7.66 -7.35
N THR A 46 6.81 8.12 -7.35
CA THR A 46 7.92 7.33 -6.83
C THR A 46 8.74 8.20 -5.88
N GLN A 47 9.09 7.64 -4.74
CA GLN A 47 9.98 8.28 -3.78
C GLN A 47 11.17 7.38 -3.54
N VAL A 48 12.37 7.94 -3.68
CA VAL A 48 13.60 7.21 -3.39
C VAL A 48 13.92 7.38 -1.91
N ARG A 49 14.19 6.28 -1.23
CA ARG A 49 14.54 6.26 0.18
C ARG A 49 15.80 5.44 0.40
N GLU A 50 16.57 5.84 1.39
CA GLU A 50 17.68 5.02 1.88
C GLU A 50 17.13 4.10 2.95
N VAL A 51 17.31 2.81 2.76
CA VAL A 51 16.80 1.81 3.68
C VAL A 51 17.88 0.76 3.92
N ARG A 52 17.76 0.03 5.02
CA ARG A 52 18.67 -1.08 5.29
C ARG A 52 18.15 -2.33 4.61
N VAL A 53 19.07 -3.12 4.11
CA VAL A 53 18.74 -4.36 3.42
C VAL A 53 17.91 -5.28 4.34
N CYS A 54 18.30 -5.37 5.62
CA CYS A 54 17.59 -6.24 6.55
C CYS A 54 16.15 -5.79 6.83
N ASP A 55 15.86 -4.49 6.66
CA ASP A 55 14.51 -3.98 6.87
C ASP A 55 13.60 -4.27 5.68
N VAL A 56 14.18 -4.35 4.49
CA VAL A 56 13.39 -4.60 3.27
C VAL A 56 13.29 -6.09 2.97
N TYR A 57 14.36 -6.81 3.25
CA TYR A 57 14.43 -8.25 2.98
C TYR A 57 14.78 -9.01 4.26
N PRO A 58 13.91 -8.95 5.26
CA PRO A 58 14.25 -9.50 6.56
C PRO A 58 14.44 -11.02 6.57
N ARG A 59 13.78 -11.72 5.65
CA ARG A 59 13.92 -13.16 5.59
C ARG A 59 15.19 -13.61 4.87
N ARG A 60 15.54 -12.86 3.82
CA ARG A 60 16.66 -13.23 2.97
C ARG A 60 17.99 -12.73 3.51
N PHE A 61 17.99 -11.53 4.08
CA PHE A 61 19.19 -10.88 4.58
C PHE A 61 18.94 -10.30 5.97
N PRO A 62 18.67 -11.15 6.96
CA PRO A 62 18.26 -10.64 8.29
C PRO A 62 19.34 -9.85 9.01
N ASN A 63 20.61 -10.09 8.67
CA ASN A 63 21.73 -9.45 9.37
C ASN A 63 22.46 -8.43 8.52
N ASP A 64 21.95 -8.14 7.32
CA ASP A 64 22.62 -7.21 6.42
C ASP A 64 22.14 -5.80 6.72
N LYS A 65 22.96 -5.01 7.38
CA LYS A 65 22.63 -3.65 7.79
C LYS A 65 23.13 -2.60 6.78
N SER A 66 23.50 -3.05 5.59
CA SER A 66 23.95 -2.13 4.55
C SER A 66 22.81 -1.19 4.12
N TRP A 67 23.18 0.03 3.79
CA TRP A 67 22.23 1.01 3.28
C TRP A 67 22.15 0.91 1.77
N ILE A 68 20.93 0.89 1.25
CA ILE A 68 20.70 0.90 -0.19
C ILE A 68 19.61 1.93 -0.48
N LYS A 69 19.58 2.38 -1.72
CA LYS A 69 18.55 3.30 -2.19
C LYS A 69 17.53 2.52 -2.99
N LEU A 70 16.29 2.64 -2.60
CA LEU A 70 15.19 1.99 -3.31
C LEU A 70 14.13 3.02 -3.64
N ALA A 71 13.46 2.81 -4.77
CA ALA A 71 12.32 3.62 -5.17
C ALA A 71 11.04 2.94 -4.72
N PHE A 72 10.18 3.70 -4.05
CA PHE A 72 8.91 3.20 -3.53
C PHE A 72 7.78 3.91 -4.23
N ALA A 73 6.84 3.15 -4.77
CA ALA A 73 5.65 3.71 -5.38
C ALA A 73 4.70 4.20 -4.29
N TYR A 74 4.03 5.30 -4.57
CA TYR A 74 2.98 5.81 -3.68
C TYR A 74 1.79 6.25 -4.51
N CYS A 75 0.64 6.35 -3.86
CA CYS A 75 -0.51 6.98 -4.48
C CYS A 75 -0.94 8.18 -3.66
N VAL A 76 -1.66 9.08 -4.30
CA VAL A 76 -2.21 10.27 -3.66
C VAL A 76 -3.71 10.12 -3.60
N TYR A 77 -4.27 10.29 -2.40
CA TYR A 77 -5.70 10.11 -2.21
C TYR A 77 -6.15 11.00 -1.06
N SER A 78 -7.16 11.82 -1.28
CA SER A 78 -7.67 12.65 -0.20
C SER A 78 -8.69 11.88 0.63
N GLN A 79 -8.79 12.23 1.91
CA GLN A 79 -9.77 11.61 2.79
C GLN A 79 -11.19 11.91 2.32
N SER A 80 -11.42 13.11 1.77
CA SER A 80 -12.75 13.46 1.28
C SER A 80 -13.14 12.60 0.08
N GLU A 81 -12.19 12.30 -0.80
CA GLU A 81 -12.44 11.43 -1.94
C GLU A 81 -12.79 10.02 -1.50
N ILE A 82 -12.04 9.50 -0.53
CA ILE A 82 -12.30 8.16 0.00
C ILE A 82 -13.69 8.14 0.64
N ALA A 83 -14.00 9.16 1.43
CA ALA A 83 -15.30 9.26 2.09
C ALA A 83 -16.44 9.28 1.08
N GLU A 84 -16.27 10.05 0.03
CA GLU A 84 -17.28 10.16 -1.01
C GLU A 84 -17.46 8.82 -1.74
N ASN A 85 -16.38 8.16 -2.05
CA ASN A 85 -16.43 6.89 -2.78
C ASN A 85 -17.10 5.77 -1.97
N LEU A 86 -16.99 5.82 -0.66
CA LEU A 86 -17.56 4.79 0.21
C LEU A 86 -18.88 5.21 0.84
N GLY A 87 -19.26 6.49 0.73
CA GLY A 87 -20.49 6.97 1.36
C GLY A 87 -20.39 7.02 2.88
N ILE A 88 -19.22 7.34 3.42
CA ILE A 88 -19.01 7.45 4.86
C ILE A 88 -18.43 8.83 5.17
N SER A 89 -18.36 9.18 6.45
CA SER A 89 -17.83 10.48 6.84
C SER A 89 -16.31 10.50 6.76
N GLU A 90 -15.75 11.71 6.60
CA GLU A 90 -14.29 11.84 6.62
C GLU A 90 -13.71 11.47 7.98
N ARG A 91 -14.49 11.68 9.04
CA ARG A 91 -14.06 11.29 10.38
C ARG A 91 -13.87 9.77 10.47
N THR A 92 -14.79 9.04 9.88
CA THR A 92 -14.68 7.56 9.82
C THR A 92 -13.48 7.15 8.98
N VAL A 93 -13.26 7.82 7.85
CA VAL A 93 -12.08 7.53 7.00
C VAL A 93 -10.80 7.75 7.80
N ARG A 94 -10.72 8.86 8.54
CA ARG A 94 -9.53 9.16 9.33
C ARG A 94 -9.27 8.08 10.36
N ARG A 95 -10.32 7.63 11.04
CA ARG A 95 -10.18 6.53 12.01
C ARG A 95 -9.68 5.26 11.33
N CYS A 96 -10.25 4.95 10.17
CA CYS A 96 -9.84 3.75 9.44
C CYS A 96 -8.38 3.82 9.03
N ILE A 97 -7.94 4.98 8.55
CA ILE A 97 -6.54 5.16 8.17
C ILE A 97 -5.62 4.99 9.38
N ASP A 98 -6.02 5.54 10.51
CA ASP A 98 -5.22 5.37 11.74
C ASP A 98 -5.13 3.91 12.14
N ASP A 99 -6.22 3.15 11.98
CA ASP A 99 -6.22 1.72 12.25
C ASP A 99 -5.29 0.97 11.28
N LEU A 100 -5.33 1.33 10.00
CA LEU A 100 -4.47 0.71 8.99
C LEU A 100 -3.00 0.97 9.28
N VAL A 101 -2.67 2.19 9.69
CA VAL A 101 -1.30 2.52 10.04
C VAL A 101 -0.85 1.75 11.28
N ARG A 102 -1.73 1.68 12.28
CA ARG A 102 -1.42 0.94 13.50
C ARG A 102 -1.13 -0.53 13.22
N GLU A 103 -1.90 -1.14 12.31
CA GLU A 103 -1.70 -2.53 11.95
C GLU A 103 -0.61 -2.72 10.90
N LYS A 104 0.05 -1.64 10.49
CA LYS A 104 1.19 -1.68 9.57
C LYS A 104 0.87 -2.23 8.19
N VAL A 105 -0.36 -2.05 7.75
CA VAL A 105 -0.75 -2.48 6.40
C VAL A 105 -0.66 -1.33 5.39
N VAL A 106 -0.52 -0.09 5.88
CA VAL A 106 -0.36 1.10 5.06
C VAL A 106 0.61 2.03 5.77
N GLU A 107 1.43 2.71 5.02
CA GLU A 107 2.24 3.81 5.52
C GLU A 107 1.73 5.10 4.92
N VAL A 108 1.53 6.13 5.73
CA VAL A 108 0.95 7.39 5.29
C VAL A 108 1.95 8.51 5.48
N ASP A 109 2.12 9.31 4.43
CA ASP A 109 2.86 10.58 4.51
C ASP A 109 1.83 11.69 4.45
N ARG A 110 1.64 12.36 5.58
CA ARG A 110 0.62 13.42 5.72
C ARG A 110 1.14 14.80 5.42
N ALA A 111 2.38 14.90 4.92
CA ALA A 111 2.95 16.18 4.54
C ALA A 111 2.35 16.71 3.26
N GLY A 112 1.48 15.95 2.62
CA GLY A 112 0.82 16.37 1.39
C GLY A 112 -0.02 17.61 1.61
N MET A 113 -0.15 18.40 0.56
CA MET A 113 -0.90 19.64 0.61
C MET A 113 -2.38 19.39 0.43
N ARG A 114 -3.21 20.23 1.09
CA ARG A 114 -4.65 20.25 0.88
C ARG A 114 -5.35 18.96 1.20
N GLY A 115 -4.87 18.26 2.24
CA GLY A 115 -5.53 17.06 2.71
C GLY A 115 -5.32 15.84 1.87
N ALA A 116 -4.50 15.91 0.84
CA ALA A 116 -4.17 14.74 0.04
C ALA A 116 -2.96 14.05 0.66
N ASN A 117 -3.16 12.85 1.14
CA ASN A 117 -2.10 12.04 1.73
C ASN A 117 -1.41 11.21 0.67
N ARG A 118 -0.15 10.89 0.93
CA ARG A 118 0.56 9.90 0.14
C ARG A 118 0.53 8.58 0.87
N TYR A 119 0.18 7.54 0.17
CA TYR A 119 0.05 6.21 0.76
C TYR A 119 1.04 5.26 0.11
N PHE A 120 1.77 4.54 0.97
CA PHE A 120 2.72 3.52 0.54
C PHE A 120 2.22 2.18 1.04
N ILE A 121 2.35 1.16 0.22
CA ILE A 121 1.98 -0.19 0.64
C ILE A 121 3.28 -0.93 0.97
N PRO A 122 3.44 -1.41 2.21
CA PRO A 122 4.62 -2.17 2.57
C PRO A 122 4.82 -3.38 1.66
N SER A 123 6.07 -3.68 1.37
CA SER A 123 6.40 -4.74 0.41
C SER A 123 5.85 -6.10 0.80
N ASP A 124 5.85 -6.41 2.09
CA ASP A 124 5.33 -7.69 2.56
C ASP A 124 3.81 -7.78 2.36
N ILE A 125 3.09 -6.66 2.55
CA ILE A 125 1.65 -6.63 2.34
C ILE A 125 1.33 -6.79 0.86
N ASP A 126 2.03 -6.06 -0.01
CA ASP A 126 1.81 -6.20 -1.45
C ASP A 126 2.10 -7.62 -1.91
N ARG A 127 3.18 -8.21 -1.41
CA ARG A 127 3.55 -9.58 -1.78
C ARG A 127 2.51 -10.59 -1.31
N TYR A 128 1.92 -10.34 -0.15
CA TYR A 128 0.88 -11.21 0.38
C TYR A 128 -0.38 -11.15 -0.48
N LEU A 129 -0.78 -9.94 -0.91
CA LEU A 129 -2.00 -9.74 -1.69
C LEU A 129 -1.82 -10.06 -3.17
N ASN A 130 -0.61 -9.90 -3.68
CA ASN A 130 -0.31 -10.08 -5.09
C ASN A 130 1.03 -10.83 -5.20
N PRO A 131 1.04 -12.14 -4.88
CA PRO A 131 2.29 -12.89 -4.88
C PRO A 131 2.94 -12.87 -6.25
N PRO A 132 4.26 -12.77 -6.30
CA PRO A 132 4.95 -12.86 -7.60
C PRO A 132 4.66 -14.20 -8.23
N GLN A 133 4.44 -14.19 -9.54
CA GLN A 133 4.25 -15.40 -10.29
C GLN A 133 5.53 -16.24 -10.18
N PRO A 134 5.40 -17.55 -9.97
CA PRO A 134 6.59 -18.38 -10.00
C PRO A 134 7.24 -18.18 -11.35
N ALA A 135 8.53 -17.97 -11.33
CA ALA A 135 9.29 -17.84 -12.54
C ALA A 135 8.96 -19.04 -13.39
N LYS A 136 8.30 -18.82 -14.47
CA LYS A 136 8.02 -19.84 -15.38
C LYS A 136 9.29 -20.24 -15.95
N ALA A 137 9.68 -21.11 -15.48
CA ALA A 137 10.81 -21.41 -16.04
C ALA A 137 10.74 -21.67 -17.40
N ILE A 138 10.37 -21.35 -17.58
CA ILE A 138 10.30 -21.36 -18.41
C ILE A 138 10.96 -21.50 -19.21
N ASP A 139 10.88 -21.30 -19.03
CA ASP A 139 11.29 -21.26 -19.52
C ASP A 139 12.23 -21.70 -19.87
N ARG A 140 12.36 -22.17 -19.70
CA ARG A 140 13.13 -22.53 -19.91
C ARG A 140 13.29 -23.39 -20.64
N GLN A 141 13.14 -23.54 -21.04
CA GLN A 141 13.40 -24.17 -21.78
C GLN A 141 13.93 -24.20 -22.23
#